data_f3c61362fb3841094f16853bf7747f0f
#
_entry.id   f3c61362fb3841094f16853bf7747f0f
#
_cell.length_a   1.000
_cell.length_b   1.000
_cell.length_c   1.000
_cell.angle_alpha   90.00
_cell.angle_beta   90.00
_cell.angle_gamma   90.00
#
_symmetry.space_group_name_H-M   'P 1'
#
loop_
_entity.id
_entity.type
_entity.pdbx_description
1 polymer ?
#
loop_
_entity_poly.entity_id
_entity_poly.type
_entity_poly.pdbx_seq_one_letter_code
_entity_poly.pdbx_strand_id
1 'polypeptide(L)'
;MRYFVSGEQQRKLLLNALVLMFLAYMLLLWISNGMMYFHRMDLTFDSVVTYYCGNEEQFIPAKSYEGMLEVLHFHLFSMGMLAVTLTHLMLMTDFSVRLKIWLSSLTFFSAIAEVLAGWLVRFVHPLFAYFKIVMFITLEFSLFALIMTVAWSLFRARSKLKTDSKT
;
A
#
# COMPACT_ATOMS: atom_id res chain seq x y z
N MET A 1 -25.30 -14.35 -33.71
CA MET A 1 -23.91 -13.94 -33.34
C MET A 1 -23.78 -12.60 -32.58
N ARG A 2 -24.72 -11.64 -32.71
CA ARG A 2 -24.65 -10.33 -31.97
C ARG A 2 -24.72 -10.46 -30.43
N TYR A 3 -25.40 -11.44 -29.87
CA TYR A 3 -25.56 -11.62 -28.41
C TYR A 3 -24.24 -11.94 -27.68
N PHE A 4 -23.34 -12.70 -28.27
CA PHE A 4 -22.06 -13.05 -27.65
C PHE A 4 -21.08 -11.88 -27.65
N VAL A 5 -21.08 -11.03 -28.68
CA VAL A 5 -20.23 -9.85 -28.77
C VAL A 5 -20.66 -8.78 -27.74
N SER A 6 -21.98 -8.58 -27.57
CA SER A 6 -22.50 -7.64 -26.56
C SER A 6 -22.22 -8.09 -25.11
N GLY A 7 -22.30 -9.40 -24.84
CA GLY A 7 -21.98 -9.96 -23.52
C GLY A 7 -20.52 -9.80 -23.13
N GLU A 8 -19.59 -9.93 -24.07
CA GLU A 8 -18.17 -9.74 -23.78
C GLU A 8 -17.81 -8.28 -23.53
N GLN A 9 -18.38 -7.34 -24.28
CA GLN A 9 -18.20 -5.91 -24.05
C GLN A 9 -18.78 -5.49 -22.71
N GLN A 10 -19.99 -5.93 -22.34
CA GLN A 10 -20.58 -5.67 -21.04
C GLN A 10 -19.73 -6.21 -19.89
N ARG A 11 -19.20 -7.43 -20.05
CA ARG A 11 -18.30 -8.03 -19.04
C ARG A 11 -17.03 -7.21 -18.85
N LYS A 12 -16.40 -6.74 -19.94
CA LYS A 12 -15.21 -5.88 -19.86
C LYS A 12 -15.52 -4.55 -19.18
N LEU A 13 -16.67 -3.93 -19.47
CA LEU A 13 -17.09 -2.68 -18.81
C LEU A 13 -17.31 -2.89 -17.31
N LEU A 14 -17.99 -3.97 -16.91
CA LEU A 14 -18.22 -4.29 -15.50
C LEU A 14 -16.91 -4.57 -14.76
N LEU A 15 -16.02 -5.36 -15.33
CA LEU A 15 -14.71 -5.62 -14.74
C LEU A 15 -13.90 -4.32 -14.55
N ASN A 16 -13.88 -3.46 -15.55
CA ASN A 16 -13.20 -2.17 -15.46
C ASN A 16 -13.83 -1.25 -14.40
N ALA A 17 -15.15 -1.29 -14.23
CA ALA A 17 -15.83 -0.53 -13.19
C ALA A 17 -15.46 -1.07 -11.79
N LEU A 18 -15.48 -2.39 -11.61
CA LEU A 18 -15.07 -3.03 -10.35
C LEU A 18 -13.63 -2.72 -9.98
N VAL A 19 -12.70 -2.79 -10.93
CA VAL A 19 -11.29 -2.44 -10.68
C VAL A 19 -11.15 -0.96 -10.29
N LEU A 20 -11.90 -0.05 -10.94
CA LEU A 20 -11.88 1.36 -10.56
C LEU A 20 -12.43 1.62 -9.15
N MET A 21 -13.53 0.98 -8.79
CA MET A 21 -14.10 1.07 -7.44
C MET A 21 -13.10 0.53 -6.41
N PHE A 22 -12.45 -0.58 -6.71
CA PHE A 22 -11.39 -1.15 -5.87
C PHE A 22 -10.21 -0.18 -5.73
N LEU A 23 -9.72 0.42 -6.83
CA LEU A 23 -8.62 1.39 -6.77
C LEU A 23 -8.98 2.64 -5.98
N ALA A 24 -10.22 3.13 -6.09
CA ALA A 24 -10.70 4.25 -5.28
C ALA A 24 -10.70 3.89 -3.77
N TYR A 25 -11.15 2.67 -3.43
CA TYR A 25 -11.07 2.17 -2.06
C TYR A 25 -9.61 2.03 -1.58
N MET A 26 -8.71 1.52 -2.42
CA MET A 26 -7.28 1.41 -2.09
C MET A 26 -6.62 2.78 -1.89
N LEU A 27 -7.02 3.77 -2.68
CA LEU A 27 -6.54 5.15 -2.51
C LEU A 27 -6.99 5.74 -1.16
N LEU A 28 -8.24 5.51 -0.75
CA LEU A 28 -8.73 5.92 0.57
C LEU A 28 -7.96 5.22 1.69
N LEU A 29 -7.69 3.93 1.54
CA LEU A 29 -6.91 3.17 2.52
C LEU A 29 -5.48 3.70 2.62
N TRP A 30 -4.84 3.99 1.49
CA TRP A 30 -3.50 4.60 1.42
C TRP A 30 -3.47 5.97 2.13
N ILE A 31 -4.44 6.85 1.84
CA ILE A 31 -4.56 8.15 2.50
C ILE A 31 -4.72 7.97 4.02
N SER A 32 -5.62 7.06 4.44
CA SER A 32 -5.88 6.82 5.87
C SER A 32 -4.66 6.24 6.59
N ASN A 33 -3.82 5.44 5.91
CA ASN A 33 -2.59 4.92 6.47
C ASN A 33 -1.59 6.05 6.75
N GLY A 34 -1.38 6.95 5.79
CA GLY A 34 -0.57 8.15 5.98
C GLY A 34 -1.10 9.06 7.11
N MET A 35 -2.41 9.32 7.12
CA MET A 35 -3.05 10.11 8.19
C MET A 35 -2.86 9.44 9.57
N MET A 36 -2.98 8.13 9.66
CA MET A 36 -2.76 7.38 10.89
C MET A 36 -1.33 7.49 11.40
N TYR A 37 -0.34 7.44 10.48
CA TYR A 37 1.06 7.63 10.83
C TYR A 37 1.29 9.03 11.41
N PHE A 38 0.89 10.09 10.70
CA PHE A 38 1.09 11.48 11.12
C PHE A 38 0.27 11.89 12.34
N HIS A 39 -0.81 11.18 12.64
CA HIS A 39 -1.54 11.37 13.89
C HIS A 39 -0.79 10.81 15.11
N ARG A 40 0.03 9.79 14.91
CA ARG A 40 0.75 9.09 16.00
C ARG A 40 2.17 9.57 16.18
N MET A 41 2.86 9.92 15.10
CA MET A 41 4.26 10.32 15.10
C MET A 41 4.60 11.14 13.84
N ASP A 42 5.67 11.91 13.92
CA ASP A 42 6.24 12.65 12.78
C ASP A 42 7.39 11.88 12.12
N LEU A 43 7.91 12.43 11.04
CA LEU A 43 9.10 11.92 10.36
C LEU A 43 10.42 12.37 11.04
N THR A 44 10.40 12.45 12.37
CA THR A 44 11.57 12.82 13.17
C THR A 44 11.99 11.67 14.08
N PHE A 45 13.28 11.57 14.33
CA PHE A 45 13.82 10.56 15.22
C PHE A 45 13.15 10.58 16.61
N ASP A 46 13.07 11.75 17.21
CA ASP A 46 12.56 11.92 18.58
C ASP A 46 11.07 11.55 18.68
N SER A 47 10.27 11.91 17.68
CA SER A 47 8.85 11.57 17.66
C SER A 47 8.63 10.05 17.57
N VAL A 48 9.40 9.36 16.70
CA VAL A 48 9.30 7.90 16.57
C VAL A 48 9.78 7.21 17.86
N VAL A 49 10.89 7.64 18.43
CA VAL A 49 11.40 7.08 19.71
C VAL A 49 10.39 7.30 20.83
N THR A 50 9.87 8.52 20.98
CA THR A 50 8.85 8.85 21.99
C THR A 50 7.60 7.97 21.82
N TYR A 51 7.14 7.73 20.60
CA TYR A 51 5.97 6.90 20.36
C TYR A 51 6.17 5.45 20.80
N TYR A 52 7.35 4.85 20.54
CA TYR A 52 7.61 3.44 20.85
C TYR A 52 8.17 3.24 22.27
N CYS A 53 9.13 4.06 22.68
CA CYS A 53 9.84 3.91 23.95
C CYS A 53 9.20 4.68 25.10
N GLY A 54 8.29 5.61 24.79
CA GLY A 54 7.70 6.52 25.77
C GLY A 54 8.59 7.72 26.10
N ASN A 55 8.07 8.61 26.92
CA ASN A 55 8.78 9.77 27.45
C ASN A 55 8.27 10.06 28.87
N GLU A 56 9.11 9.90 29.86
CA GLU A 56 8.74 10.10 31.28
C GLU A 56 8.40 11.56 31.59
N GLU A 57 9.09 12.51 30.97
CA GLU A 57 8.84 13.95 31.19
C GLU A 57 7.46 14.39 30.67
N GLN A 58 6.97 13.71 29.64
CA GLN A 58 5.66 13.96 29.00
C GLN A 58 4.57 13.01 29.48
N PHE A 59 4.87 12.13 30.44
CA PHE A 59 3.95 11.09 30.92
C PHE A 59 3.42 10.15 29.83
N ILE A 60 4.21 9.94 28.78
CA ILE A 60 3.86 9.02 27.68
C ILE A 60 4.43 7.63 27.99
N PRO A 61 3.57 6.61 28.21
CA PRO A 61 4.06 5.27 28.46
C PRO A 61 4.62 4.63 27.20
N ALA A 62 5.64 3.81 27.37
CA ALA A 62 6.18 3.00 26.28
C ALA A 62 5.15 1.98 25.79
N LYS A 63 5.20 1.63 24.50
CA LYS A 63 4.30 0.62 23.92
C LYS A 63 4.49 -0.75 24.59
N SER A 64 3.38 -1.38 24.94
CA SER A 64 3.39 -2.72 25.51
C SER A 64 3.68 -3.78 24.45
N TYR A 65 4.22 -4.92 24.86
CA TYR A 65 4.46 -6.05 23.97
C TYR A 65 3.14 -6.52 23.32
N GLU A 66 2.08 -6.68 24.10
CA GLU A 66 0.77 -7.13 23.63
C GLU A 66 0.19 -6.18 22.58
N GLY A 67 0.16 -4.87 22.85
CA GLY A 67 -0.36 -3.89 21.89
C GLY A 67 0.45 -3.84 20.60
N MET A 68 1.78 -4.07 20.65
CA MET A 68 2.59 -4.17 19.46
C MET A 68 2.35 -5.48 18.69
N LEU A 69 2.06 -6.58 19.39
CA LEU A 69 1.73 -7.87 18.77
C LEU A 69 0.37 -7.79 18.04
N GLU A 70 -0.62 -7.15 18.63
CA GLU A 70 -1.91 -6.90 17.98
C GLU A 70 -1.74 -6.09 16.70
N VAL A 71 -1.00 -5.00 16.77
CA VAL A 71 -0.71 -4.16 15.57
C VAL A 71 0.02 -4.97 14.51
N LEU A 72 1.03 -5.76 14.88
CA LEU A 72 1.76 -6.64 13.97
C LEU A 72 0.82 -7.61 13.25
N HIS A 73 -0.04 -8.30 14.01
CA HIS A 73 -0.97 -9.30 13.48
C HIS A 73 -1.93 -8.68 12.44
N PHE A 74 -2.59 -7.58 12.80
CA PHE A 74 -3.50 -6.89 11.89
C PHE A 74 -2.81 -6.28 10.69
N HIS A 75 -1.62 -5.71 10.91
CA HIS A 75 -0.86 -5.08 9.83
C HIS A 75 -0.36 -6.10 8.80
N LEU A 76 0.19 -7.23 9.23
CA LEU A 76 0.62 -8.30 8.33
C LEU A 76 -0.54 -8.83 7.48
N PHE A 77 -1.71 -9.02 8.07
CA PHE A 77 -2.88 -9.48 7.33
C PHE A 77 -3.38 -8.44 6.34
N SER A 78 -3.65 -7.21 6.80
CA SER A 78 -4.22 -6.15 5.96
C SER A 78 -3.29 -5.71 4.84
N MET A 79 -2.02 -5.46 5.15
CA MET A 79 -1.02 -5.06 4.16
C MET A 79 -0.64 -6.21 3.21
N GLY A 80 -0.62 -7.44 3.71
CA GLY A 80 -0.42 -8.63 2.89
C GLY A 80 -1.52 -8.78 1.84
N MET A 81 -2.79 -8.70 2.24
CA MET A 81 -3.92 -8.77 1.32
C MET A 81 -3.92 -7.63 0.31
N LEU A 82 -3.62 -6.41 0.75
CA LEU A 82 -3.52 -5.24 -0.11
C LEU A 82 -2.40 -5.39 -1.14
N ALA A 83 -1.20 -5.75 -0.69
CA ALA A 83 -0.05 -5.95 -1.57
C ALA A 83 -0.30 -7.07 -2.60
N VAL A 84 -0.83 -8.23 -2.17
CA VAL A 84 -1.20 -9.34 -3.09
C VAL A 84 -2.21 -8.88 -4.13
N THR A 85 -3.27 -8.18 -3.72
CA THR A 85 -4.32 -7.77 -4.66
C THR A 85 -3.82 -6.73 -5.66
N LEU A 86 -3.10 -5.70 -5.21
CA LEU A 86 -2.55 -4.69 -6.11
C LEU A 86 -1.50 -5.26 -7.06
N THR A 87 -0.61 -6.13 -6.57
CA THR A 87 0.39 -6.77 -7.41
C THR A 87 -0.26 -7.75 -8.41
N HIS A 88 -1.33 -8.45 -8.01
CA HIS A 88 -2.10 -9.28 -8.94
C HIS A 88 -2.72 -8.45 -10.07
N LEU A 89 -3.33 -7.30 -9.76
CA LEU A 89 -3.83 -6.38 -10.79
C LEU A 89 -2.71 -5.84 -11.68
N MET A 90 -1.54 -5.55 -11.10
CA MET A 90 -0.38 -5.09 -11.87
C MET A 90 0.13 -6.15 -12.86
N LEU A 91 0.01 -7.45 -12.55
CA LEU A 91 0.37 -8.52 -13.50
C LEU A 91 -0.43 -8.43 -14.79
N MET A 92 -1.68 -7.94 -14.75
CA MET A 92 -2.57 -7.79 -15.91
C MET A 92 -2.28 -6.53 -16.75
N THR A 93 -1.32 -5.70 -16.37
CA THR A 93 -0.96 -4.48 -17.09
C THR A 93 0.09 -4.76 -18.20
N ASP A 94 0.27 -3.83 -19.14
CA ASP A 94 1.26 -3.94 -20.23
C ASP A 94 2.68 -3.48 -19.83
N PHE A 95 2.94 -3.23 -18.55
CA PHE A 95 4.27 -2.81 -18.09
C PHE A 95 5.30 -3.94 -18.16
N SER A 96 6.59 -3.57 -18.20
CA SER A 96 7.67 -4.53 -18.26
C SER A 96 7.71 -5.46 -17.05
N VAL A 97 8.10 -6.72 -17.26
CA VAL A 97 8.21 -7.73 -16.20
C VAL A 97 9.17 -7.28 -15.09
N ARG A 98 10.26 -6.59 -15.44
CA ARG A 98 11.22 -6.06 -14.46
C ARG A 98 10.57 -5.06 -13.50
N LEU A 99 9.76 -4.13 -14.03
CA LEU A 99 9.05 -3.15 -13.19
C LEU A 99 8.06 -3.85 -12.26
N LYS A 100 7.31 -4.84 -12.77
CA LYS A 100 6.36 -5.63 -11.98
C LYS A 100 7.03 -6.31 -10.80
N ILE A 101 8.11 -7.05 -11.06
CA ILE A 101 8.87 -7.76 -10.00
C ILE A 101 9.44 -6.77 -9.01
N TRP A 102 10.09 -5.70 -9.49
CA TRP A 102 10.77 -4.75 -8.62
C TRP A 102 9.80 -4.03 -7.68
N LEU A 103 8.70 -3.50 -8.24
CA LEU A 103 7.71 -2.76 -7.47
C LEU A 103 6.95 -3.68 -6.49
N SER A 104 6.60 -4.90 -6.90
CA SER A 104 5.99 -5.89 -6.02
C SER A 104 6.92 -6.26 -4.87
N SER A 105 8.18 -6.59 -5.16
CA SER A 105 9.16 -6.96 -4.13
C SER A 105 9.41 -5.81 -3.15
N LEU A 106 9.51 -4.58 -3.66
CA LEU A 106 9.68 -3.39 -2.83
C LEU A 106 8.50 -3.20 -1.87
N THR A 107 7.26 -3.36 -2.37
CA THR A 107 6.04 -3.23 -1.56
C THR A 107 5.98 -4.29 -0.45
N PHE A 108 6.20 -5.57 -0.78
CA PHE A 108 6.19 -6.63 0.23
C PHE A 108 7.30 -6.46 1.26
N PHE A 109 8.51 -6.15 0.80
CA PHE A 109 9.63 -5.93 1.71
C PHE A 109 9.39 -4.75 2.65
N SER A 110 8.97 -3.59 2.11
CA SER A 110 8.73 -2.40 2.92
C SER A 110 7.55 -2.58 3.89
N ALA A 111 6.49 -3.32 3.52
CA ALA A 111 5.36 -3.61 4.40
C ALA A 111 5.77 -4.43 5.62
N ILE A 112 6.61 -5.46 5.43
CA ILE A 112 7.13 -6.27 6.53
C ILE A 112 8.15 -5.48 7.36
N ALA A 113 9.11 -4.84 6.67
CA ALA A 113 10.19 -4.11 7.33
C ALA A 113 9.67 -2.92 8.15
N GLU A 114 8.63 -2.24 7.67
CA GLU A 114 8.00 -1.11 8.37
C GLU A 114 7.45 -1.52 9.74
N VAL A 115 6.69 -2.60 9.82
CA VAL A 115 6.11 -3.04 11.09
C VAL A 115 7.17 -3.64 12.02
N LEU A 116 8.14 -4.40 11.47
CA LEU A 116 9.25 -4.94 12.26
C LEU A 116 10.19 -3.85 12.78
N ALA A 117 10.37 -2.75 12.03
CA ALA A 117 11.18 -1.63 12.47
C ALA A 117 10.69 -1.03 13.80
N GLY A 118 9.37 -0.96 14.02
CA GLY A 118 8.81 -0.54 15.31
C GLY A 118 9.24 -1.44 16.48
N TRP A 119 9.31 -2.74 16.26
CA TRP A 119 9.83 -3.70 17.24
C TRP A 119 11.32 -3.49 17.51
N LEU A 120 12.10 -3.22 16.47
CA LEU A 120 13.52 -2.93 16.61
C LEU A 120 13.75 -1.63 17.39
N VAL A 121 12.96 -0.59 17.15
CA VAL A 121 13.00 0.66 17.93
C VAL A 121 12.73 0.39 19.40
N ARG A 122 11.70 -0.39 19.72
CA ARG A 122 11.22 -0.61 21.08
C ARG A 122 12.11 -1.54 21.89
N PHE A 123 12.60 -2.64 21.28
CA PHE A 123 13.22 -3.74 22.02
C PHE A 123 14.71 -3.94 21.73
N VAL A 124 15.25 -3.32 20.67
CA VAL A 124 16.65 -3.48 20.30
C VAL A 124 17.43 -2.18 20.50
N HIS A 125 17.15 -1.16 19.70
CA HIS A 125 17.85 0.11 19.83
C HIS A 125 17.08 1.27 19.18
N PRO A 126 17.01 2.46 19.82
CA PRO A 126 16.30 3.64 19.27
C PRO A 126 16.77 4.08 17.87
N LEU A 127 18.02 3.84 17.47
CA LEU A 127 18.53 4.20 16.14
C LEU A 127 17.73 3.57 14.99
N PHE A 128 17.02 2.48 15.23
CA PHE A 128 16.10 1.91 14.24
C PHE A 128 14.91 2.82 13.89
N ALA A 129 14.73 3.94 14.59
CA ALA A 129 13.77 4.97 14.23
C ALA A 129 14.00 5.53 12.83
N TYR A 130 15.25 5.72 12.41
CA TYR A 130 15.57 6.11 11.04
C TYR A 130 15.15 5.04 10.01
N PHE A 131 15.39 3.77 10.34
CA PHE A 131 14.96 2.66 9.51
C PHE A 131 13.43 2.60 9.40
N LYS A 132 12.71 2.82 10.49
CA LYS A 132 11.25 2.91 10.54
C LYS A 132 10.72 3.99 9.59
N ILE A 133 11.29 5.20 9.65
CA ILE A 133 10.91 6.32 8.79
C ILE A 133 11.14 5.99 7.31
N VAL A 134 12.32 5.45 6.97
CA VAL A 134 12.66 5.09 5.59
C VAL A 134 11.72 4.01 5.05
N MET A 135 11.42 2.99 5.85
CA MET A 135 10.53 1.90 5.42
C MET A 135 9.08 2.38 5.27
N PHE A 136 8.61 3.27 6.14
CA PHE A 136 7.29 3.90 5.98
C PHE A 136 7.19 4.69 4.67
N ILE A 137 8.14 5.58 4.40
CA ILE A 137 8.14 6.37 3.15
C ILE A 137 8.21 5.46 1.93
N THR A 138 9.03 4.41 1.99
CA THR A 138 9.18 3.43 0.91
C THR A 138 7.88 2.67 0.65
N LEU A 139 7.17 2.27 1.71
CA LEU A 139 5.88 1.61 1.63
C LEU A 139 4.82 2.51 1.00
N GLU A 140 4.68 3.75 1.51
CA GLU A 140 3.73 4.72 0.98
C GLU A 140 3.96 5.01 -0.50
N PHE A 141 5.23 5.22 -0.89
CA PHE A 141 5.60 5.44 -2.29
C PHE A 141 5.31 4.22 -3.17
N SER A 142 5.66 3.02 -2.72
CA SER A 142 5.47 1.80 -3.50
C SER A 142 3.97 1.45 -3.69
N LEU A 143 3.15 1.63 -2.66
CA LEU A 143 1.70 1.45 -2.75
C LEU A 143 1.06 2.47 -3.70
N PHE A 144 1.43 3.74 -3.59
CA PHE A 144 0.97 4.78 -4.51
C PHE A 144 1.36 4.47 -5.95
N ALA A 145 2.61 4.07 -6.19
CA ALA A 145 3.09 3.68 -7.52
C ALA A 145 2.31 2.49 -8.08
N LEU A 146 1.98 1.47 -7.27
CA LEU A 146 1.13 0.34 -7.69
C LEU A 146 -0.27 0.81 -8.08
N ILE A 147 -0.93 1.62 -7.26
CA ILE A 147 -2.26 2.17 -7.55
C ILE A 147 -2.24 2.94 -8.87
N MET A 148 -1.25 3.83 -9.04
CA MET A 148 -1.13 4.68 -10.24
C MET A 148 -0.83 3.88 -11.50
N THR A 149 0.04 2.86 -11.44
CA THR A 149 0.35 2.03 -12.59
C THR A 149 -0.86 1.22 -13.07
N VAL A 150 -1.63 0.64 -12.14
CA VAL A 150 -2.87 -0.07 -12.48
C VAL A 150 -3.92 0.89 -13.04
N ALA A 151 -4.13 2.05 -12.40
CA ALA A 151 -5.06 3.08 -12.86
C ALA A 151 -4.71 3.55 -14.27
N TRP A 152 -3.45 3.88 -14.51
CA TRP A 152 -2.96 4.32 -15.83
C TRP A 152 -3.22 3.29 -16.93
N SER A 153 -2.90 2.01 -16.66
CA SER A 153 -3.16 0.91 -17.61
C SER A 153 -4.64 0.81 -17.96
N LEU A 154 -5.51 0.95 -16.96
CA LEU A 154 -6.96 0.87 -17.14
C LEU A 154 -7.50 2.02 -18.00
N PHE A 155 -7.05 3.27 -17.75
CA PHE A 155 -7.44 4.43 -18.54
C PHE A 155 -6.96 4.32 -19.99
N ARG A 156 -5.72 3.84 -20.19
CA ARG A 156 -5.18 3.62 -21.53
C ARG A 156 -5.96 2.57 -22.31
N ALA A 157 -6.36 1.47 -21.69
CA ALA A 157 -7.20 0.45 -22.30
C ALA A 157 -8.58 0.99 -22.72
N ARG A 158 -9.20 1.83 -21.89
CA ARG A 158 -10.48 2.50 -22.19
C ARG A 158 -10.37 3.46 -23.38
N SER A 159 -9.29 4.19 -23.50
CA SER A 159 -9.05 5.13 -24.60
C SER A 159 -8.99 4.38 -25.94
N LYS A 160 -8.28 3.26 -26.00
CA LYS A 160 -8.18 2.41 -27.21
C LYS A 160 -9.54 1.90 -27.65
N LEU A 161 -10.36 1.37 -26.74
CA LEU A 161 -11.71 0.88 -27.05
C LEU A 161 -12.64 1.95 -27.63
N LYS A 162 -12.49 3.22 -27.18
CA LYS A 162 -13.26 4.35 -27.72
C LYS A 162 -12.85 4.73 -29.14
N THR A 163 -11.60 4.56 -29.51
CA THR A 163 -11.09 4.86 -30.84
C THR A 163 -11.56 3.81 -31.84
N ASP A 164 -11.47 2.52 -31.49
CA ASP A 164 -11.88 1.40 -32.34
C ASP A 164 -13.40 1.33 -32.57
N SER A 165 -14.21 1.94 -31.71
CA SER A 165 -15.67 2.00 -31.88
C SER A 165 -16.15 3.13 -32.82
N LYS A 166 -15.25 4.03 -33.27
CA LYS A 166 -15.55 5.15 -34.16
C LYS A 166 -15.08 4.93 -35.62
N THR A 167 -14.28 3.89 -35.85
CA THR A 167 -13.93 3.37 -37.19
C THR A 167 -14.83 2.22 -37.57
#